data_6690b4c8a1e15d2f0f6953dde99433ad
#
_entry.id   6690b4c8a1e15d2f0f6953dde99433ad
#
_cell.length_a   1.000
_cell.length_b   1.000
_cell.length_c   1.000
_cell.angle_alpha   90.00
_cell.angle_beta   90.00
_cell.angle_gamma   90.00
#
_symmetry.space_group_name_H-M   'P 1'
#
loop_
_entity.id
_entity.type
_entity.pdbx_description
1 polymer ?
#
loop_
_entity_poly.entity_id
_entity_poly.type
_entity_poly.pdbx_seq_one_letter_code
_entity_poly.pdbx_strand_id
1 'polypeptide(L)'
;MKPEELVKKLHWLGHDSFRFDGPPVIYFDPWKLRGRQPMADLILVSHEHFDHCSPDDVKRISGPQTVVMASAEAAAQLPGARAVRPGDRLTAAGVEIEAVRAYNINKFRSAGHPFHPRDANHVGFVVTIEGVRLYFAGDTDHIPEMADIACDVALLPVSGIYVMTAEEAAEAARTLKPQIVVPMHYGSGIGTSGDGQRFARLYGGQVTLLEAE
;
A
#
# COMPACT_ATOMS: atom_id res chain seq x y z
N MET A 1 5.67 -7.06 -18.71
CA MET A 1 6.20 -7.81 -17.53
C MET A 1 5.19 -8.84 -17.07
N LYS A 2 5.58 -9.92 -16.36
CA LYS A 2 4.66 -10.85 -15.70
C LYS A 2 4.52 -10.49 -14.21
N PRO A 3 3.41 -10.86 -13.53
CA PRO A 3 3.24 -10.58 -12.10
C PRO A 3 4.37 -11.12 -11.21
N GLU A 4 4.89 -12.31 -11.50
CA GLU A 4 6.00 -12.91 -10.75
C GLU A 4 7.32 -12.13 -10.93
N GLU A 5 7.51 -11.50 -12.09
CA GLU A 5 8.69 -10.66 -12.36
C GLU A 5 8.59 -9.33 -11.62
N LEU A 6 7.36 -8.77 -11.51
CA LEU A 6 7.11 -7.57 -10.71
C LEU A 6 7.43 -7.84 -9.24
N VAL A 7 6.89 -8.94 -8.68
CA VAL A 7 7.08 -9.29 -7.26
C VAL A 7 8.55 -9.55 -6.93
N LYS A 8 9.36 -10.08 -7.85
CA LYS A 8 10.82 -10.24 -7.65
C LYS A 8 11.58 -8.91 -7.52
N LYS A 9 11.02 -7.81 -8.02
CA LYS A 9 11.57 -6.46 -7.91
C LYS A 9 10.92 -5.64 -6.79
N LEU A 10 10.01 -6.26 -6.03
CA LEU A 10 9.34 -5.64 -4.91
C LEU A 10 10.08 -5.98 -3.61
N HIS A 11 10.46 -4.96 -2.87
CA HIS A 11 11.14 -5.04 -1.59
C HIS A 11 10.20 -4.59 -0.49
N TRP A 12 10.03 -5.40 0.54
CA TRP A 12 9.29 -5.02 1.73
C TRP A 12 10.23 -4.37 2.74
N LEU A 13 10.01 -3.11 3.05
CA LEU A 13 10.84 -2.32 3.95
C LEU A 13 10.31 -2.35 5.40
N GLY A 14 9.29 -3.17 5.64
CA GLY A 14 8.57 -3.32 6.90
C GLY A 14 7.26 -2.55 6.94
N HIS A 15 6.33 -2.96 7.79
CA HIS A 15 4.99 -2.38 7.92
C HIS A 15 4.27 -2.33 6.55
N ASP A 16 3.84 -1.17 6.08
CA ASP A 16 3.26 -0.93 4.76
C ASP A 16 4.26 -0.29 3.78
N SER A 17 5.53 -0.23 4.18
CA SER A 17 6.56 0.38 3.36
C SER A 17 7.10 -0.58 2.32
N PHE A 18 6.98 -0.22 1.05
CA PHE A 18 7.49 -1.01 -0.07
C PHE A 18 8.31 -0.17 -1.04
N ARG A 19 9.25 -0.82 -1.72
CA ARG A 19 9.98 -0.27 -2.85
C ARG A 19 9.88 -1.23 -4.02
N PHE A 20 9.55 -0.71 -5.19
CA PHE A 20 9.70 -1.41 -6.47
C PHE A 20 10.97 -0.92 -7.17
N ASP A 21 11.89 -1.84 -7.48
CA ASP A 21 13.14 -1.56 -8.19
C ASP A 21 12.92 -1.68 -9.71
N GLY A 22 12.38 -0.59 -10.30
CA GLY A 22 12.16 -0.47 -11.75
C GLY A 22 13.32 0.18 -12.48
N PRO A 23 13.12 0.65 -13.75
CA PRO A 23 12.53 1.96 -14.00
C PRO A 23 10.99 1.91 -14.16
N PRO A 24 10.24 2.83 -13.48
CA PRO A 24 10.69 3.77 -12.44
C PRO A 24 10.90 3.10 -11.08
N VAL A 25 11.73 3.70 -10.21
CA VAL A 25 11.82 3.33 -8.78
C VAL A 25 10.64 3.94 -8.05
N ILE A 26 9.78 3.10 -7.45
CA ILE A 26 8.53 3.52 -6.80
C ILE A 26 8.57 3.13 -5.33
N TYR A 27 8.21 4.08 -4.45
CA TYR A 27 7.98 3.80 -3.03
C TYR A 27 6.50 3.95 -2.67
N PHE A 28 6.05 3.07 -1.79
CA PHE A 28 4.75 3.12 -1.14
C PHE A 28 4.96 3.30 0.35
N ASP A 29 4.32 4.29 0.96
CA ASP A 29 4.33 4.61 2.40
C ASP A 29 5.73 4.48 3.03
N PRO A 30 6.76 5.23 2.54
CA PRO A 30 8.13 5.08 3.02
C PRO A 30 8.26 5.51 4.48
N TRP A 31 8.57 4.56 5.38
CA TRP A 31 8.70 4.76 6.80
C TRP A 31 9.83 3.93 7.42
N LYS A 32 10.60 4.56 8.33
CA LYS A 32 11.75 3.93 9.01
C LYS A 32 12.74 3.26 8.07
N LEU A 33 13.00 3.90 6.94
CA LEU A 33 13.94 3.39 5.95
C LEU A 33 15.32 3.21 6.55
N ARG A 34 15.94 2.05 6.34
CA ARG A 34 17.28 1.71 6.86
C ARG A 34 18.34 1.82 5.77
N GLY A 35 19.58 2.01 6.17
CA GLY A 35 20.73 2.02 5.23
C GLY A 35 20.58 3.06 4.11
N ARG A 36 21.36 2.91 3.05
CA ARG A 36 21.26 3.74 1.86
C ARG A 36 20.18 3.18 0.95
N GLN A 37 19.24 4.03 0.56
CA GLN A 37 18.16 3.68 -0.34
C GLN A 37 18.38 4.33 -1.73
N PRO A 38 17.93 3.70 -2.83
CA PRO A 38 17.89 4.35 -4.13
C PRO A 38 16.95 5.57 -4.12
N MET A 39 17.25 6.57 -4.97
CA MET A 39 16.37 7.73 -5.13
C MET A 39 15.08 7.30 -5.83
N ALA A 40 13.96 7.86 -5.40
CA ALA A 40 12.66 7.60 -5.97
C ALA A 40 12.42 8.39 -7.25
N ASP A 41 11.79 7.76 -8.24
CA ASP A 41 11.12 8.46 -9.34
C ASP A 41 9.68 8.83 -8.94
N LEU A 42 9.03 7.97 -8.15
CA LEU A 42 7.66 8.16 -7.65
C LEU A 42 7.55 7.73 -6.19
N ILE A 43 6.87 8.54 -5.38
CA ILE A 43 6.51 8.22 -3.99
C ILE A 43 4.99 8.36 -3.86
N LEU A 44 4.35 7.31 -3.36
CA LEU A 44 2.92 7.23 -3.12
C LEU A 44 2.66 7.08 -1.61
N VAL A 45 1.89 8.02 -1.02
CA VAL A 45 1.58 8.01 0.41
C VAL A 45 0.07 7.92 0.60
N SER A 46 -0.37 6.85 1.25
CA SER A 46 -1.79 6.49 1.36
C SER A 46 -2.57 7.42 2.28
N HIS A 47 -1.99 7.78 3.43
CA HIS A 47 -2.63 8.64 4.43
C HIS A 47 -1.60 9.29 5.39
N GLU A 48 -2.09 10.17 6.27
CA GLU A 48 -1.27 11.06 7.09
C GLU A 48 -0.71 10.45 8.37
N HIS A 49 -1.06 9.22 8.75
CA HIS A 49 -0.54 8.61 9.96
C HIS A 49 0.99 8.48 9.89
N PHE A 50 1.65 8.66 11.04
CA PHE A 50 3.11 8.79 11.15
C PHE A 50 3.90 7.59 10.64
N ASP A 51 3.28 6.42 10.61
CA ASP A 51 3.82 5.13 10.17
C ASP A 51 3.61 4.86 8.67
N HIS A 52 2.98 5.80 7.96
CA HIS A 52 2.78 5.82 6.50
C HIS A 52 3.33 7.10 5.86
N CYS A 53 3.17 8.23 6.55
CA CYS A 53 3.62 9.54 6.10
C CYS A 53 4.81 10.02 6.94
N SER A 54 6.04 9.76 6.46
CA SER A 54 7.29 10.19 7.09
C SER A 54 7.97 11.27 6.22
N PRO A 55 7.81 12.58 6.56
CA PRO A 55 8.46 13.64 5.78
C PRO A 55 9.99 13.48 5.69
N ASP A 56 10.64 12.98 6.75
CA ASP A 56 12.08 12.76 6.76
C ASP A 56 12.51 11.65 5.80
N ASP A 57 11.79 10.52 5.79
CA ASP A 57 12.10 9.43 4.86
C ASP A 57 11.78 9.83 3.41
N VAL A 58 10.64 10.49 3.16
CA VAL A 58 10.29 11.04 1.84
C VAL A 58 11.39 11.98 1.35
N LYS A 59 11.83 12.93 2.17
CA LYS A 59 12.92 13.85 1.82
C LYS A 59 14.23 13.13 1.52
N ARG A 60 14.53 12.08 2.26
CA ARG A 60 15.79 11.30 2.13
C ARG A 60 15.92 10.58 0.80
N ILE A 61 14.80 10.14 0.22
CA ILE A 61 14.76 9.41 -1.06
C ILE A 61 14.30 10.27 -2.24
N SER A 62 13.98 11.56 -2.00
CA SER A 62 13.54 12.49 -3.04
C SER A 62 14.70 13.19 -3.71
N GLY A 63 14.66 13.29 -5.03
CA GLY A 63 15.53 14.09 -5.87
C GLY A 63 14.76 15.14 -6.66
N PRO A 64 15.46 15.94 -7.51
CA PRO A 64 14.83 17.02 -8.27
C PRO A 64 13.72 16.57 -9.23
N GLN A 65 13.71 15.30 -9.64
CA GLN A 65 12.73 14.73 -10.58
C GLN A 65 11.69 13.83 -9.89
N THR A 66 11.82 13.60 -8.57
CA THR A 66 10.89 12.75 -7.83
C THR A 66 9.50 13.37 -7.80
N VAL A 67 8.50 12.61 -8.20
CA VAL A 67 7.09 12.97 -8.04
C VAL A 67 6.56 12.37 -6.75
N VAL A 68 5.94 13.17 -5.89
CA VAL A 68 5.28 12.71 -4.67
C VAL A 68 3.78 12.90 -4.81
N MET A 69 3.00 11.84 -4.61
CA MET A 69 1.53 11.88 -4.58
C MET A 69 1.04 11.31 -3.25
N ALA A 70 0.06 11.94 -2.65
CA ALA A 70 -0.44 11.57 -1.33
C ALA A 70 -1.92 11.91 -1.18
N SER A 71 -2.61 11.27 -0.23
CA SER A 71 -3.92 11.75 0.23
C SER A 71 -3.85 13.23 0.62
N ALA A 72 -4.98 13.93 0.67
CA ALA A 72 -4.97 15.38 0.89
C ALA A 72 -4.28 15.78 2.20
N GLU A 73 -4.53 15.04 3.30
CA GLU A 73 -3.95 15.33 4.62
C GLU A 73 -2.47 14.96 4.68
N ALA A 74 -2.06 13.88 4.04
CA ALA A 74 -0.64 13.53 3.93
C ALA A 74 0.13 14.53 3.04
N ALA A 75 -0.46 14.98 1.92
CA ALA A 75 0.15 15.98 1.05
C ALA A 75 0.39 17.32 1.77
N ALA A 76 -0.46 17.68 2.72
CA ALA A 76 -0.28 18.88 3.53
C ALA A 76 0.98 18.82 4.43
N GLN A 77 1.47 17.61 4.74
CA GLN A 77 2.68 17.38 5.53
C GLN A 77 3.94 17.24 4.67
N LEU A 78 3.78 17.05 3.34
CA LEU A 78 4.88 16.73 2.42
C LEU A 78 5.09 17.89 1.43
N PRO A 79 6.11 18.75 1.60
CA PRO A 79 6.35 19.86 0.71
C PRO A 79 6.51 19.44 -0.75
N GLY A 80 5.70 20.04 -1.65
CA GLY A 80 5.71 19.75 -3.08
C GLY A 80 4.93 18.51 -3.50
N ALA A 81 4.31 17.80 -2.57
CA ALA A 81 3.45 16.65 -2.90
C ALA A 81 2.16 17.10 -3.61
N ARG A 82 1.75 16.30 -4.59
CA ARG A 82 0.45 16.44 -5.26
C ARG A 82 -0.60 15.67 -4.46
N ALA A 83 -1.62 16.38 -3.98
CA ALA A 83 -2.77 15.76 -3.35
C ALA A 83 -3.60 14.98 -4.37
N VAL A 84 -4.03 13.77 -3.99
CA VAL A 84 -4.92 12.91 -4.75
C VAL A 84 -6.13 12.50 -3.91
N ARG A 85 -7.22 12.13 -4.57
CA ARG A 85 -8.47 11.66 -3.95
C ARG A 85 -8.93 10.36 -4.58
N PRO A 86 -9.73 9.56 -3.89
CA PRO A 86 -10.33 8.36 -4.47
C PRO A 86 -11.06 8.68 -5.79
N GLY A 87 -10.73 7.92 -6.84
CA GLY A 87 -11.25 8.09 -8.20
C GLY A 87 -10.32 8.86 -9.14
N ASP A 88 -9.27 9.51 -8.64
CA ASP A 88 -8.28 10.17 -9.49
C ASP A 88 -7.50 9.16 -10.32
N ARG A 89 -7.30 9.48 -11.61
CA ARG A 89 -6.47 8.72 -12.55
C ARG A 89 -5.41 9.65 -13.14
N LEU A 90 -4.17 9.27 -13.01
CA LEU A 90 -3.02 10.13 -13.26
C LEU A 90 -1.90 9.33 -13.95
N THR A 91 -0.98 10.05 -14.57
CA THR A 91 0.27 9.48 -15.06
C THR A 91 1.43 10.24 -14.44
N ALA A 92 2.40 9.52 -13.88
CA ALA A 92 3.65 10.10 -13.37
C ALA A 92 4.78 9.10 -13.47
N ALA A 93 6.00 9.57 -13.61
CA ALA A 93 7.20 8.73 -13.76
C ALA A 93 7.04 7.61 -14.83
N GLY A 94 6.20 7.83 -15.84
CA GLY A 94 5.97 6.86 -16.93
C GLY A 94 4.99 5.73 -16.60
N VAL A 95 4.30 5.76 -15.44
CA VAL A 95 3.30 4.76 -15.05
C VAL A 95 1.92 5.40 -14.87
N GLU A 96 0.86 4.61 -15.11
CA GLU A 96 -0.51 4.99 -14.81
C GLU A 96 -0.81 4.68 -13.33
N ILE A 97 -1.51 5.60 -12.66
CA ILE A 97 -1.85 5.54 -11.24
C ILE A 97 -3.33 5.82 -11.09
N GLU A 98 -4.02 4.96 -10.38
CA GLU A 98 -5.40 5.16 -9.95
C GLU A 98 -5.44 5.20 -8.41
N ALA A 99 -5.94 6.28 -7.83
CA ALA A 99 -6.19 6.38 -6.40
C ALA A 99 -7.57 5.77 -6.10
N VAL A 100 -7.61 4.79 -5.20
CA VAL A 100 -8.85 4.10 -4.82
C VAL A 100 -9.13 4.32 -3.33
N ARG A 101 -10.36 4.03 -2.87
CA ARG A 101 -10.71 4.20 -1.46
C ARG A 101 -9.98 3.23 -0.55
N ALA A 102 -9.60 3.73 0.63
CA ALA A 102 -9.12 2.95 1.75
C ALA A 102 -9.79 3.48 3.04
N TYR A 103 -10.51 2.62 3.79
CA TYR A 103 -11.17 3.03 5.03
C TYR A 103 -11.60 1.83 5.88
N ASN A 104 -11.98 2.10 7.15
CA ASN A 104 -12.51 1.08 8.05
C ASN A 104 -14.04 1.06 8.07
N ILE A 105 -14.60 -0.15 8.19
CA ILE A 105 -16.02 -0.39 8.43
C ILE A 105 -16.27 -1.07 9.78
N ASN A 106 -15.27 -1.76 10.35
CA ASN A 106 -15.41 -2.50 11.61
C ASN A 106 -14.23 -2.35 12.58
N LYS A 107 -13.24 -1.51 12.27
CA LYS A 107 -12.11 -1.19 13.17
C LYS A 107 -12.29 0.21 13.75
N PHE A 108 -12.62 0.28 15.04
CA PHE A 108 -12.99 1.52 15.72
C PHE A 108 -12.01 1.88 16.83
N ARG A 109 -11.64 3.14 16.89
CA ARG A 109 -10.90 3.77 18.00
C ARG A 109 -11.80 3.93 19.23
N SER A 110 -13.09 4.23 18.99
CA SER A 110 -14.17 4.31 19.98
C SER A 110 -15.51 4.14 19.25
N ALA A 111 -16.61 4.00 19.98
CA ALA A 111 -17.94 3.80 19.39
C ALA A 111 -18.26 4.88 18.33
N GLY A 112 -18.49 4.46 17.09
CA GLY A 112 -18.79 5.34 15.96
C GLY A 112 -17.59 6.08 15.35
N HIS A 113 -16.37 5.88 15.87
CA HIS A 113 -15.17 6.55 15.38
C HIS A 113 -14.16 5.53 14.84
N PRO A 114 -14.17 5.20 13.55
CA PRO A 114 -13.20 4.29 12.94
C PRO A 114 -11.78 4.88 13.00
N PHE A 115 -10.76 4.01 12.91
CA PHE A 115 -9.37 4.45 12.82
C PHE A 115 -9.10 5.19 11.51
N HIS A 116 -9.68 4.71 10.41
CA HIS A 116 -9.59 5.30 9.07
C HIS A 116 -11.01 5.60 8.57
N PRO A 117 -11.56 6.80 8.84
CA PRO A 117 -12.92 7.13 8.45
C PRO A 117 -13.03 7.35 6.93
N ARG A 118 -14.19 6.98 6.36
CA ARG A 118 -14.43 7.06 4.91
C ARG A 118 -14.34 8.49 4.35
N ASP A 119 -14.72 9.49 5.14
CA ASP A 119 -14.70 10.90 4.78
C ASP A 119 -13.31 11.55 4.90
N ALA A 120 -12.32 10.91 5.54
CA ALA A 120 -10.93 11.34 5.49
C ALA A 120 -10.30 11.19 4.09
N ASN A 121 -10.96 10.44 3.18
CA ASN A 121 -10.48 10.21 1.81
C ASN A 121 -9.04 9.66 1.73
N HIS A 122 -8.68 8.77 2.66
CA HIS A 122 -7.47 7.98 2.54
C HIS A 122 -7.51 7.15 1.26
N VAL A 123 -6.37 6.82 0.70
CA VAL A 123 -6.26 6.15 -0.58
C VAL A 123 -5.39 4.90 -0.53
N GLY A 124 -5.82 3.88 -1.26
CA GLY A 124 -4.92 2.89 -1.84
C GLY A 124 -4.54 3.32 -3.25
N PHE A 125 -3.61 2.61 -3.87
CA PHE A 125 -3.14 2.92 -5.22
C PHE A 125 -3.18 1.67 -6.11
N VAL A 126 -3.66 1.81 -7.34
CA VAL A 126 -3.41 0.83 -8.41
C VAL A 126 -2.42 1.45 -9.37
N VAL A 127 -1.25 0.83 -9.50
CA VAL A 127 -0.17 1.32 -10.38
C VAL A 127 0.03 0.31 -11.50
N THR A 128 -0.03 0.78 -12.75
CA THR A 128 0.22 -0.07 -13.93
C THR A 128 1.68 0.03 -14.35
N ILE A 129 2.45 -1.02 -14.12
CA ILE A 129 3.88 -1.11 -14.39
C ILE A 129 4.10 -2.13 -15.51
N GLU A 130 4.53 -1.71 -16.69
CA GLU A 130 4.73 -2.57 -17.87
C GLU A 130 3.54 -3.52 -18.14
N GLY A 131 2.32 -3.00 -17.98
CA GLY A 131 1.07 -3.73 -18.22
C GLY A 131 0.59 -4.60 -17.06
N VAL A 132 1.33 -4.71 -15.95
CA VAL A 132 0.91 -5.41 -14.71
C VAL A 132 0.33 -4.39 -13.73
N ARG A 133 -0.86 -4.67 -13.20
CA ARG A 133 -1.58 -3.82 -12.25
C ARG A 133 -1.27 -4.25 -10.81
N LEU A 134 -0.51 -3.42 -10.10
CA LEU A 134 -0.19 -3.59 -8.68
C LEU A 134 -1.16 -2.76 -7.84
N TYR A 135 -1.95 -3.40 -6.99
CA TYR A 135 -2.79 -2.75 -5.99
C TYR A 135 -2.09 -2.71 -4.63
N PHE A 136 -1.83 -1.53 -4.12
CA PHE A 136 -1.41 -1.24 -2.75
C PHE A 136 -2.63 -0.76 -1.97
N ALA A 137 -3.07 -1.52 -0.98
CA ALA A 137 -4.34 -1.24 -0.30
C ALA A 137 -4.26 -0.07 0.69
N GLY A 138 -3.09 0.19 1.30
CA GLY A 138 -2.97 1.04 2.49
C GLY A 138 -3.75 0.47 3.67
N ASP A 139 -4.07 1.30 4.64
CA ASP A 139 -4.85 0.92 5.81
C ASP A 139 -6.34 0.91 5.50
N THR A 140 -6.89 -0.29 5.40
CA THR A 140 -8.30 -0.49 5.02
C THR A 140 -8.87 -1.78 5.60
N ASP A 141 -10.18 -1.82 5.72
CA ASP A 141 -10.94 -3.07 5.85
C ASP A 141 -11.30 -3.63 4.45
N HIS A 142 -11.93 -4.82 4.40
CA HIS A 142 -12.53 -5.36 3.18
C HIS A 142 -13.77 -4.53 2.82
N ILE A 143 -13.59 -3.53 1.98
CA ILE A 143 -14.62 -2.57 1.57
C ILE A 143 -15.31 -3.01 0.26
N PRO A 144 -16.61 -2.65 0.05
CA PRO A 144 -17.36 -3.04 -1.15
C PRO A 144 -16.69 -2.61 -2.46
N GLU A 145 -16.03 -1.45 -2.48
CA GLU A 145 -15.36 -0.90 -3.65
C GLU A 145 -14.21 -1.77 -4.16
N MET A 146 -13.71 -2.72 -3.36
CA MET A 146 -12.70 -3.70 -3.82
C MET A 146 -13.20 -4.59 -4.96
N ALA A 147 -14.52 -4.78 -5.09
CA ALA A 147 -15.11 -5.54 -6.20
C ALA A 147 -14.87 -4.90 -7.58
N ASP A 148 -14.64 -3.60 -7.61
CA ASP A 148 -14.40 -2.82 -8.83
C ASP A 148 -12.90 -2.65 -9.15
N ILE A 149 -12.00 -3.13 -8.27
CA ILE A 149 -10.55 -3.01 -8.45
C ILE A 149 -10.03 -4.21 -9.25
N ALA A 150 -9.59 -3.97 -10.48
CA ALA A 150 -8.85 -4.97 -11.24
C ALA A 150 -7.36 -4.87 -10.92
N CYS A 151 -6.73 -5.97 -10.47
CA CYS A 151 -5.29 -6.04 -10.20
C CYS A 151 -4.73 -7.44 -10.47
N ASP A 152 -3.44 -7.50 -10.81
CA ASP A 152 -2.69 -8.74 -11.00
C ASP A 152 -1.92 -9.11 -9.72
N VAL A 153 -1.43 -8.10 -9.01
CA VAL A 153 -0.74 -8.25 -7.71
C VAL A 153 -1.45 -7.37 -6.69
N ALA A 154 -1.71 -7.88 -5.49
CA ALA A 154 -2.31 -7.11 -4.41
C ALA A 154 -1.42 -7.14 -3.16
N LEU A 155 -1.14 -5.95 -2.58
CA LEU A 155 -0.51 -5.78 -1.28
C LEU A 155 -1.63 -5.51 -0.27
N LEU A 156 -1.88 -6.46 0.67
CA LEU A 156 -3.02 -6.42 1.57
C LEU A 156 -2.58 -6.45 3.05
N PRO A 157 -3.10 -5.56 3.89
CA PRO A 157 -2.85 -5.61 5.33
C PRO A 157 -3.56 -6.80 5.98
N VAL A 158 -2.91 -7.47 6.96
CA VAL A 158 -3.41 -8.76 7.50
C VAL A 158 -3.39 -8.88 9.03
N SER A 159 -2.92 -7.85 9.77
CA SER A 159 -2.70 -7.97 11.22
C SER A 159 -3.96 -7.98 12.08
N GLY A 160 -5.09 -7.46 11.58
CA GLY A 160 -6.30 -7.24 12.37
C GLY A 160 -6.21 -6.05 13.34
N ILE A 161 -5.06 -5.38 13.42
CA ILE A 161 -4.87 -4.19 14.24
C ILE A 161 -5.01 -2.98 13.34
N TYR A 162 -6.07 -2.21 13.53
CA TYR A 162 -6.47 -1.04 12.72
C TYR A 162 -6.93 -1.36 11.29
N VAL A 163 -6.64 -2.56 10.78
CA VAL A 163 -6.83 -3.02 9.41
C VAL A 163 -7.45 -4.40 9.37
N MET A 164 -7.62 -4.99 8.20
CA MET A 164 -8.14 -6.35 8.01
C MET A 164 -7.42 -7.38 8.87
N THR A 165 -8.18 -8.32 9.45
CA THR A 165 -7.64 -9.58 9.95
C THR A 165 -7.18 -10.46 8.79
N ALA A 166 -6.43 -11.51 9.07
CA ALA A 166 -6.03 -12.49 8.05
C ALA A 166 -7.24 -13.13 7.34
N GLU A 167 -8.36 -13.32 8.06
CA GLU A 167 -9.62 -13.83 7.52
C GLU A 167 -10.27 -12.81 6.56
N GLU A 168 -10.40 -11.56 7.00
CA GLU A 168 -10.97 -10.48 6.18
C GLU A 168 -10.13 -10.22 4.93
N ALA A 169 -8.80 -10.23 5.08
CA ALA A 169 -7.88 -10.10 3.94
C ALA A 169 -8.01 -11.26 2.94
N ALA A 170 -8.24 -12.49 3.42
CA ALA A 170 -8.49 -13.63 2.55
C ALA A 170 -9.80 -13.48 1.76
N GLU A 171 -10.87 -12.92 2.36
CA GLU A 171 -12.11 -12.60 1.65
C GLU A 171 -11.89 -11.43 0.65
N ALA A 172 -11.13 -10.40 1.04
CA ALA A 172 -10.76 -9.31 0.14
C ALA A 172 -9.98 -9.83 -1.09
N ALA A 173 -9.02 -10.73 -0.88
CA ALA A 173 -8.27 -11.37 -1.96
C ALA A 173 -9.17 -12.21 -2.89
N ARG A 174 -10.20 -12.90 -2.35
CA ARG A 174 -11.20 -13.63 -3.18
C ARG A 174 -12.09 -12.68 -3.97
N THR A 175 -12.38 -11.50 -3.44
CA THR A 175 -13.13 -10.45 -4.15
C THR A 175 -12.30 -9.85 -5.28
N LEU A 176 -11.05 -9.46 -5.00
CA LEU A 176 -10.11 -8.84 -5.95
C LEU A 176 -9.63 -9.81 -7.04
N LYS A 177 -9.48 -11.10 -6.72
CA LYS A 177 -8.98 -12.17 -7.60
C LYS A 177 -7.63 -11.87 -8.25
N PRO A 178 -6.63 -11.37 -7.54
CA PRO A 178 -5.31 -11.15 -8.10
C PRO A 178 -4.62 -12.48 -8.40
N GLN A 179 -3.59 -12.45 -9.26
CA GLN A 179 -2.75 -13.62 -9.50
C GLN A 179 -1.82 -13.89 -8.32
N ILE A 180 -1.30 -12.83 -7.66
CA ILE A 180 -0.41 -12.95 -6.50
C ILE A 180 -0.84 -11.96 -5.42
N VAL A 181 -0.82 -12.41 -4.16
CA VAL A 181 -0.99 -11.53 -3.00
C VAL A 181 0.30 -11.48 -2.19
N VAL A 182 0.68 -10.29 -1.76
CA VAL A 182 1.75 -10.05 -0.78
C VAL A 182 1.11 -9.46 0.48
N PRO A 183 1.15 -10.15 1.63
CA PRO A 183 0.63 -9.60 2.87
C PRO A 183 1.56 -8.53 3.43
N MET A 184 0.98 -7.51 4.07
CA MET A 184 1.66 -6.40 4.71
C MET A 184 1.03 -6.04 6.05
N HIS A 185 1.51 -4.99 6.73
CA HIS A 185 0.99 -4.49 8.01
C HIS A 185 0.98 -5.56 9.10
N TYR A 186 2.10 -6.28 9.29
CA TYR A 186 2.27 -7.27 10.34
C TYR A 186 3.75 -7.41 10.76
N GLY A 187 4.01 -8.09 11.87
CA GLY A 187 5.38 -8.35 12.35
C GLY A 187 5.90 -7.20 13.22
N SER A 188 6.86 -6.45 12.78
CA SER A 188 7.64 -5.42 13.48
C SER A 188 6.83 -4.41 14.33
N GLY A 189 6.30 -4.85 15.46
CA GLY A 189 5.58 -3.98 16.42
C GLY A 189 4.08 -3.84 16.16
N ILE A 190 3.54 -4.47 15.10
CA ILE A 190 2.11 -4.54 14.83
C ILE A 190 1.72 -5.97 14.45
N GLY A 191 0.65 -6.50 15.04
CA GLY A 191 0.28 -7.89 14.84
C GLY A 191 1.38 -8.86 15.28
N THR A 192 1.44 -10.01 14.63
CA THR A 192 2.42 -11.07 14.86
C THR A 192 3.18 -11.41 13.59
N SER A 193 4.39 -11.96 13.69
CA SER A 193 5.15 -12.48 12.54
C SER A 193 4.44 -13.65 11.84
N GLY A 194 3.46 -14.27 12.48
CA GLY A 194 2.68 -15.39 11.93
C GLY A 194 1.46 -14.96 11.10
N ASP A 195 1.08 -13.69 11.08
CA ASP A 195 -0.16 -13.25 10.42
C ASP A 195 -0.11 -13.44 8.91
N GLY A 196 1.04 -13.18 8.27
CA GLY A 196 1.23 -13.46 6.85
C GLY A 196 1.05 -14.95 6.49
N GLN A 197 1.61 -15.87 7.31
CA GLN A 197 1.44 -17.31 7.12
C GLN A 197 -0.01 -17.74 7.39
N ARG A 198 -0.66 -17.14 8.39
CA ARG A 198 -2.09 -17.37 8.66
C ARG A 198 -2.94 -16.98 7.48
N PHE A 199 -2.73 -15.77 6.94
CA PHE A 199 -3.39 -15.31 5.72
C PHE A 199 -3.19 -16.27 4.55
N ALA A 200 -1.94 -16.70 4.28
CA ALA A 200 -1.63 -17.60 3.16
C ALA A 200 -2.41 -18.93 3.25
N ARG A 201 -2.52 -19.50 4.46
CA ARG A 201 -3.31 -20.72 4.68
C ARG A 201 -4.82 -20.51 4.46
N LEU A 202 -5.34 -19.34 4.85
CA LEU A 202 -6.78 -19.02 4.74
C LEU A 202 -7.20 -18.68 3.32
N TYR A 203 -6.34 -17.97 2.59
CA TYR A 203 -6.64 -17.57 1.21
C TYR A 203 -6.58 -18.76 0.25
N GLY A 204 -5.54 -19.58 0.34
CA GLY A 204 -5.34 -20.76 -0.50
C GLY A 204 -4.98 -20.49 -1.96
N GLY A 205 -4.85 -19.22 -2.34
CA GLY A 205 -4.32 -18.80 -3.65
C GLY A 205 -2.81 -18.57 -3.62
N GLN A 206 -2.25 -17.96 -4.66
CA GLN A 206 -0.82 -17.69 -4.71
C GLN A 206 -0.45 -16.50 -3.80
N VAL A 207 0.40 -16.77 -2.81
CA VAL A 207 0.91 -15.77 -1.85
C VAL A 207 2.43 -15.76 -1.89
N THR A 208 3.01 -14.58 -1.92
CA THR A 208 4.45 -14.38 -1.72
C THR A 208 4.68 -13.69 -0.37
N LEU A 209 5.33 -14.40 0.55
CA LEU A 209 5.77 -13.82 1.82
C LEU A 209 7.15 -13.22 1.60
N LEU A 210 7.26 -11.90 1.65
CA LEU A 210 8.54 -11.19 1.59
C LEU A 210 9.13 -11.10 2.99
N GLU A 211 10.45 -11.06 3.08
CA GLU A 211 11.17 -10.73 4.31
C GLU A 211 11.42 -9.22 4.35
N ALA A 212 11.27 -8.62 5.52
CA ALA A 212 11.52 -7.18 5.69
C ALA A 212 13.04 -6.91 5.68
N GLU A 213 13.47 -5.88 4.92
CA GLU A 213 14.86 -5.40 4.82
C GLU A 213 15.29 -4.52 6.01
#